data_56228551fb58382dc14c3f81057e6f77
#
_entry.id   56228551fb58382dc14c3f81057e6f77
#
_cell.length_a   1.000
_cell.length_b   1.000
_cell.length_c   1.000
_cell.angle_alpha   90.00
_cell.angle_beta   90.00
_cell.angle_gamma   90.00
#
_symmetry.space_group_name_H-M   'P 1'
#
loop_
_entity.id
_entity.type
_entity.pdbx_description
1 polymer ?
#
loop_
_entity_poly.entity_id
_entity_poly.type
_entity_poly.pdbx_seq_one_letter_code
_entity_poly.pdbx_strand_id
1 'polypeptide(L)'
;MTDPLPPLIFAATHGSQSREAAALRRDARRGHLETLHPGVFVESAAWHALDPRARHRLTVHAVMSRLAPGAIASHSSAAVLHGLPSATWPRGPVHVIDPRRTRTQVSERVVRHAGPVAPGDVVESDGLLVTSEHRTAIDVARRASFADAVLCVDALLRREALRAGAFSPGPAA
;
A
#
# COMPACT_ATOMS: atom_id res chain seq x y z
N MET A 1 5.38 7.21 -14.75
CA MET A 1 6.36 6.12 -14.58
C MET A 1 6.61 6.00 -13.09
N THR A 2 6.35 4.85 -12.49
CA THR A 2 6.59 4.67 -11.04
C THR A 2 8.01 4.13 -10.89
N ASP A 3 8.85 4.82 -10.13
CA ASP A 3 10.22 4.38 -9.88
C ASP A 3 10.24 2.98 -9.25
N PRO A 4 11.23 2.14 -9.61
CA PRO A 4 11.36 0.81 -9.04
C PRO A 4 11.58 0.90 -7.53
N LEU A 5 10.87 0.06 -6.79
CA LEU A 5 11.05 -0.05 -5.35
C LEU A 5 12.30 -0.88 -5.01
N PRO A 6 13.00 -0.56 -3.92
CA PRO A 6 14.11 -1.38 -3.45
C PRO A 6 13.63 -2.77 -3.05
N PRO A 7 14.50 -3.80 -3.15
CA PRO A 7 14.14 -5.16 -2.83
C PRO A 7 13.83 -5.33 -1.34
N LEU A 8 12.82 -6.15 -1.04
CA LEU A 8 12.52 -6.59 0.32
C LEU A 8 13.38 -7.79 0.70
N ILE A 9 13.83 -7.81 1.95
CA ILE A 9 14.66 -8.88 2.53
C ILE A 9 13.80 -9.65 3.53
N PHE A 10 13.70 -10.97 3.33
CA PHE A 10 12.80 -11.82 4.11
C PHE A 10 13.57 -12.76 5.05
N ALA A 11 13.34 -12.65 6.35
CA ALA A 11 13.90 -13.61 7.32
C ALA A 11 13.32 -15.03 7.15
N ALA A 12 12.10 -15.16 6.67
CA ALA A 12 11.46 -16.46 6.48
C ALA A 12 12.11 -17.33 5.40
N THR A 13 12.82 -16.71 4.43
CA THR A 13 13.59 -17.44 3.41
C THR A 13 14.69 -18.31 4.03
N HIS A 14 15.14 -17.95 5.22
CA HIS A 14 16.21 -18.62 5.98
C HIS A 14 15.68 -19.45 7.16
N GLY A 15 14.34 -19.56 7.35
CA GLY A 15 13.75 -20.10 8.59
C GLY A 15 13.76 -19.05 9.72
N SER A 16 12.64 -18.92 10.45
CA SER A 16 12.45 -17.84 11.44
C SER A 16 13.44 -17.84 12.60
N GLN A 17 14.08 -18.98 12.90
CA GLN A 17 15.06 -19.16 13.96
C GLN A 17 16.48 -19.42 13.43
N SER A 18 16.74 -19.28 12.15
CA SER A 18 18.06 -19.49 11.58
C SER A 18 19.07 -18.44 12.03
N ARG A 19 20.36 -18.74 11.85
CA ARG A 19 21.45 -17.79 12.11
C ARG A 19 21.32 -16.55 11.22
N GLU A 20 20.89 -16.72 9.98
CA GLU A 20 20.67 -15.67 9.00
C GLU A 20 19.52 -14.73 9.44
N ALA A 21 18.39 -15.28 9.88
CA ALA A 21 17.30 -14.48 10.43
C ALA A 21 17.71 -13.70 11.69
N ALA A 22 18.56 -14.31 12.54
CA ALA A 22 19.13 -13.63 13.70
C ALA A 22 20.12 -12.52 13.29
N ALA A 23 20.89 -12.71 12.20
CA ALA A 23 21.77 -11.68 11.64
C ALA A 23 20.96 -10.48 11.13
N LEU A 24 19.91 -10.70 10.33
CA LEU A 24 19.04 -9.63 9.83
C LEU A 24 18.44 -8.79 10.97
N ARG A 25 17.99 -9.44 12.04
CA ARG A 25 17.49 -8.71 13.23
C ARG A 25 18.58 -7.91 13.94
N ARG A 26 19.83 -8.40 13.98
CA ARG A 26 20.97 -7.62 14.52
C ARG A 26 21.27 -6.41 13.66
N ASP A 27 21.27 -6.57 12.33
CA ASP A 27 21.55 -5.48 11.39
C ASP A 27 20.44 -4.43 11.45
N ALA A 28 19.18 -4.82 11.62
CA ALA A 28 18.10 -3.89 11.90
C ALA A 28 18.30 -3.12 13.21
N ARG A 29 18.74 -3.77 14.30
CA ARG A 29 19.06 -3.07 15.55
C ARG A 29 20.27 -2.14 15.46
N ARG A 30 21.18 -2.38 14.53
CA ARG A 30 22.34 -1.52 14.24
C ARG A 30 22.01 -0.36 13.29
N GLY A 31 20.79 -0.32 12.73
CA GLY A 31 20.36 0.70 11.79
C GLY A 31 20.80 0.47 10.35
N HIS A 32 21.34 -0.70 10.00
CA HIS A 32 21.68 -1.05 8.61
C HIS A 32 20.44 -1.43 7.80
N LEU A 33 19.42 -1.97 8.48
CA LEU A 33 18.14 -2.36 7.90
C LEU A 33 16.98 -1.67 8.62
N GLU A 34 15.94 -1.32 7.87
CA GLU A 34 14.65 -0.88 8.39
C GLU A 34 13.68 -2.07 8.45
N THR A 35 12.92 -2.16 9.54
CA THR A 35 11.91 -3.21 9.72
C THR A 35 10.55 -2.70 9.30
N LEU A 36 10.05 -3.13 8.15
CA LEU A 36 8.73 -2.73 7.65
C LEU A 36 7.60 -3.59 8.23
N HIS A 37 7.87 -4.88 8.43
CA HIS A 37 6.96 -5.83 9.07
C HIS A 37 7.79 -6.90 9.80
N PRO A 38 7.28 -7.62 10.82
CA PRO A 38 8.01 -8.71 11.45
C PRO A 38 8.58 -9.70 10.42
N GLY A 39 9.91 -9.77 10.36
CA GLY A 39 10.62 -10.62 9.40
C GLY A 39 10.71 -10.10 7.96
N VAL A 40 10.37 -8.84 7.73
CA VAL A 40 10.54 -8.17 6.43
C VAL A 40 11.31 -6.87 6.62
N PHE A 41 12.40 -6.75 5.92
CA PHE A 41 13.36 -5.65 6.03
C PHE A 41 13.64 -5.03 4.67
N VAL A 42 14.23 -3.85 4.71
CA VAL A 42 14.80 -3.14 3.56
C VAL A 42 16.09 -2.47 4.01
N GLU A 43 17.02 -2.24 3.11
CA GLU A 43 18.26 -1.51 3.40
C GLU A 43 17.95 -0.07 3.83
N SER A 44 18.53 0.39 4.95
CA SER A 44 18.25 1.73 5.51
C SER A 44 18.56 2.85 4.55
N ALA A 45 19.69 2.78 3.82
CA ALA A 45 20.05 3.81 2.85
C ALA A 45 18.99 3.91 1.73
N ALA A 46 18.55 2.76 1.20
CA ALA A 46 17.51 2.71 0.17
C ALA A 46 16.17 3.23 0.70
N TRP A 47 15.78 2.85 1.93
CA TRP A 47 14.59 3.36 2.58
C TRP A 47 14.58 4.88 2.76
N HIS A 48 15.70 5.44 3.21
CA HIS A 48 15.80 6.87 3.48
C HIS A 48 15.83 7.72 2.19
N ALA A 49 16.25 7.14 1.08
CA ALA A 49 16.19 7.78 -0.24
C ALA A 49 14.77 7.85 -0.82
N LEU A 50 13.82 7.04 -0.33
CA LEU A 50 12.44 7.06 -0.81
C LEU A 50 11.68 8.29 -0.30
N ASP A 51 10.81 8.83 -1.14
CA ASP A 51 9.78 9.79 -0.73
C ASP A 51 8.69 9.13 0.15
N PRO A 52 7.85 9.89 0.82
CA PRO A 52 6.80 9.35 1.69
C PRO A 52 5.81 8.41 0.98
N ARG A 53 5.49 8.66 -0.31
CA ARG A 53 4.60 7.82 -1.11
C ARG A 53 5.25 6.48 -1.42
N ALA A 54 6.48 6.49 -1.90
CA ALA A 54 7.25 5.28 -2.20
C ALA A 54 7.47 4.44 -0.94
N ARG A 55 7.75 5.07 0.22
CA ARG A 55 7.83 4.38 1.52
C ARG A 55 6.52 3.68 1.87
N HIS A 56 5.38 4.37 1.73
CA HIS A 56 4.09 3.74 2.01
C HIS A 56 3.81 2.59 1.06
N ARG A 57 4.08 2.75 -0.25
CA ARG A 57 3.94 1.68 -1.25
C ARG A 57 4.79 0.46 -0.89
N LEU A 58 6.07 0.65 -0.54
CA LEU A 58 6.96 -0.43 -0.13
C LEU A 58 6.45 -1.13 1.15
N THR A 59 5.93 -0.36 2.11
CA THR A 59 5.32 -0.90 3.34
C THR A 59 4.10 -1.76 3.02
N VAL A 60 3.26 -1.35 2.06
CA VAL A 60 2.12 -2.16 1.60
C VAL A 60 2.61 -3.51 1.06
N HIS A 61 3.61 -3.53 0.18
CA HIS A 61 4.20 -4.77 -0.34
C HIS A 61 4.75 -5.66 0.79
N ALA A 62 5.49 -5.06 1.74
CA ALA A 62 6.06 -5.78 2.87
C ALA A 62 4.98 -6.43 3.76
N VAL A 63 3.91 -5.72 4.05
CA VAL A 63 2.79 -6.23 4.86
C VAL A 63 2.01 -7.29 4.09
N MET A 64 1.62 -7.00 2.84
CA MET A 64 0.83 -7.93 2.02
C MET A 64 1.54 -9.27 1.81
N SER A 65 2.88 -9.28 1.67
CA SER A 65 3.67 -10.51 1.55
C SER A 65 3.58 -11.44 2.79
N ARG A 66 3.11 -10.93 3.92
CA ARG A 66 2.99 -11.66 5.20
C ARG A 66 1.56 -11.97 5.59
N LEU A 67 0.60 -11.49 4.82
CA LEU A 67 -0.81 -11.80 5.03
C LEU A 67 -1.20 -13.12 4.37
N ALA A 68 -2.26 -13.72 4.87
CA ALA A 68 -2.82 -14.92 4.26
C ALA A 68 -3.37 -14.60 2.85
N PRO A 69 -3.33 -15.56 1.92
CA PRO A 69 -3.91 -15.38 0.58
C PRO A 69 -5.35 -14.88 0.62
N GLY A 70 -5.71 -14.02 -0.31
CA GLY A 70 -7.05 -13.40 -0.39
C GLY A 70 -7.24 -12.13 0.42
N ALA A 71 -6.21 -11.63 1.11
CA ALA A 71 -6.22 -10.27 1.63
C ALA A 71 -6.15 -9.26 0.47
N ILE A 72 -6.94 -8.19 0.55
CA ILE A 72 -7.09 -7.19 -0.52
C ILE A 72 -6.62 -5.85 0.03
N ALA A 73 -5.61 -5.22 -0.60
CA ALA A 73 -5.21 -3.87 -0.23
C ALA A 73 -6.36 -2.89 -0.49
N SER A 74 -6.58 -1.94 0.43
CA SER A 74 -7.75 -1.06 0.38
C SER A 74 -7.44 0.35 0.92
N HIS A 75 -8.36 1.29 0.82
CA HIS A 75 -8.23 2.66 1.37
C HIS A 75 -6.93 3.34 0.89
N SER A 76 -6.18 3.98 1.80
CA SER A 76 -4.89 4.63 1.47
C SER A 76 -3.85 3.68 0.90
N SER A 77 -3.88 2.41 1.27
CA SER A 77 -2.96 1.40 0.75
C SER A 77 -3.28 1.02 -0.70
N ALA A 78 -4.55 0.94 -1.08
CA ALA A 78 -4.94 0.80 -2.48
C ALA A 78 -4.68 2.10 -3.26
N ALA A 79 -4.95 3.26 -2.66
CA ALA A 79 -4.72 4.55 -3.31
C ALA A 79 -3.24 4.73 -3.74
N VAL A 80 -2.28 4.33 -2.89
CA VAL A 80 -0.85 4.42 -3.25
C VAL A 80 -0.48 3.46 -4.38
N LEU A 81 -1.05 2.25 -4.41
CA LEU A 81 -0.81 1.27 -5.49
C LEU A 81 -1.40 1.75 -6.82
N HIS A 82 -2.58 2.34 -6.80
CA HIS A 82 -3.18 2.96 -7.98
C HIS A 82 -2.54 4.29 -8.39
N GLY A 83 -1.60 4.80 -7.59
CA GLY A 83 -1.01 6.11 -7.87
C GLY A 83 -1.99 7.27 -7.73
N LEU A 84 -3.04 7.12 -6.93
CA LEU A 84 -3.92 8.22 -6.58
C LEU A 84 -3.22 9.18 -5.62
N PRO A 85 -3.49 10.49 -5.69
CA PRO A 85 -2.84 11.48 -4.83
C PRO A 85 -3.36 11.43 -3.39
N SER A 86 -2.54 11.93 -2.47
CA SER A 86 -2.90 12.22 -1.08
C SER A 86 -2.20 13.51 -0.66
N ALA A 87 -2.86 14.33 0.15
CA ALA A 87 -2.26 15.54 0.71
C ALA A 87 -1.12 15.20 1.68
N THR A 88 -1.31 14.10 2.41
CA THR A 88 -0.32 13.60 3.37
C THR A 88 -0.26 12.09 3.29
N TRP A 89 0.86 11.54 2.79
CA TRP A 89 1.04 10.10 2.82
C TRP A 89 1.22 9.62 4.26
N PRO A 90 0.30 8.78 4.76
CA PRO A 90 0.33 8.40 6.15
C PRO A 90 1.55 7.53 6.47
N ARG A 91 2.17 7.79 7.61
CA ARG A 91 3.08 6.86 8.29
C ARG A 91 2.30 5.80 9.09
N GLY A 92 1.01 5.64 8.77
CA GLY A 92 0.09 4.81 9.49
C GLY A 92 0.06 3.35 9.01
N PRO A 93 -0.86 2.56 9.57
CA PRO A 93 -1.00 1.15 9.25
C PRO A 93 -1.41 0.93 7.79
N VAL A 94 -1.06 -0.24 7.28
CA VAL A 94 -1.54 -0.72 5.98
C VAL A 94 -3.00 -1.16 6.13
N HIS A 95 -3.86 -0.68 5.24
CA HIS A 95 -5.27 -1.00 5.21
C HIS A 95 -5.54 -2.15 4.24
N VAL A 96 -6.18 -3.20 4.74
CA VAL A 96 -6.60 -4.35 3.93
C VAL A 96 -8.04 -4.73 4.24
N ILE A 97 -8.73 -5.30 3.28
CA ILE A 97 -9.99 -6.02 3.49
C ILE A 97 -9.67 -7.51 3.53
N ASP A 98 -10.15 -8.20 4.56
CA ASP A 98 -10.13 -9.67 4.63
C ASP A 98 -11.59 -10.15 4.63
N PRO A 99 -12.10 -10.67 3.49
CA PRO A 99 -13.50 -11.10 3.37
C PRO A 99 -13.92 -12.21 4.33
N ARG A 100 -12.95 -12.93 4.90
CA ARG A 100 -13.20 -14.02 5.86
C ARG A 100 -13.48 -13.50 7.27
N ARG A 101 -13.29 -12.20 7.51
CA ARG A 101 -13.48 -11.61 8.83
C ARG A 101 -14.87 -11.02 9.00
N THR A 102 -15.40 -11.19 10.18
CA THR A 102 -16.70 -10.62 10.59
C THR A 102 -16.56 -9.30 11.36
N ARG A 103 -15.35 -8.97 11.81
CA ARG A 103 -15.05 -7.75 12.58
C ARG A 103 -13.76 -7.09 12.11
N THR A 104 -13.75 -5.76 12.06
CA THR A 104 -12.53 -4.97 11.82
C THR A 104 -11.56 -5.15 12.98
N GLN A 105 -10.30 -5.40 12.65
CA GLN A 105 -9.21 -5.52 13.59
C GLN A 105 -8.18 -4.42 13.31
N VAL A 106 -7.84 -3.67 14.34
CA VAL A 106 -6.84 -2.59 14.26
C VAL A 106 -5.60 -3.03 15.03
N SER A 107 -4.45 -2.90 14.39
CA SER A 107 -3.15 -3.02 15.03
C SER A 107 -2.26 -1.85 14.60
N GLU A 108 -1.12 -1.69 15.24
CA GLU A 108 -0.17 -0.62 14.91
C GLU A 108 0.26 -0.61 13.43
N ARG A 109 0.37 -1.79 12.82
CA ARG A 109 0.90 -1.94 11.46
C ARG A 109 -0.15 -2.23 10.40
N VAL A 110 -1.30 -2.78 10.78
CA VAL A 110 -2.33 -3.24 9.83
C VAL A 110 -3.72 -3.00 10.39
N VAL A 111 -4.56 -2.39 9.60
CA VAL A 111 -6.01 -2.36 9.81
C VAL A 111 -6.65 -3.37 8.86
N ARG A 112 -7.24 -4.41 9.43
CA ARG A 112 -7.99 -5.42 8.68
C ARG A 112 -9.47 -5.08 8.75
N HIS A 113 -10.00 -4.56 7.67
CA HIS A 113 -11.42 -4.30 7.54
C HIS A 113 -12.18 -5.60 7.28
N ALA A 114 -13.30 -5.75 7.96
CA ALA A 114 -14.26 -6.80 7.69
C ALA A 114 -15.24 -6.36 6.61
N GLY A 115 -15.79 -7.33 5.90
CA GLY A 115 -16.91 -7.13 4.99
C GLY A 115 -16.69 -7.73 3.61
N PRO A 116 -17.78 -7.98 2.90
CA PRO A 116 -17.72 -8.53 1.55
C PRO A 116 -17.18 -7.48 0.58
N VAL A 117 -16.51 -7.97 -0.45
CA VAL A 117 -16.07 -7.18 -1.61
C VAL A 117 -16.67 -7.82 -2.84
N ALA A 118 -17.34 -7.03 -3.67
CA ALA A 118 -17.89 -7.54 -4.91
C ALA A 118 -16.73 -7.91 -5.88
N PRO A 119 -16.90 -8.94 -6.73
CA PRO A 119 -15.85 -9.33 -7.68
C PRO A 119 -15.36 -8.17 -8.57
N GLY A 120 -16.24 -7.27 -8.99
CA GLY A 120 -15.91 -6.08 -9.78
C GLY A 120 -15.18 -4.98 -9.00
N ASP A 121 -15.13 -5.08 -7.68
CA ASP A 121 -14.40 -4.15 -6.80
C ASP A 121 -12.96 -4.58 -6.52
N VAL A 122 -12.49 -5.69 -7.09
CA VAL A 122 -11.15 -6.23 -6.88
C VAL A 122 -10.41 -6.32 -8.21
N VAL A 123 -9.19 -5.83 -8.23
CA VAL A 123 -8.29 -5.91 -9.37
C VAL A 123 -6.93 -6.40 -8.90
N GLU A 124 -6.09 -6.84 -9.82
CA GLU A 124 -4.69 -7.10 -9.56
C GLU A 124 -3.84 -5.88 -9.95
N SER A 125 -2.97 -5.45 -9.05
CA SER A 125 -2.02 -4.36 -9.29
C SER A 125 -0.71 -4.67 -8.58
N ASP A 126 0.42 -4.56 -9.27
CA ASP A 126 1.75 -4.88 -8.75
C ASP A 126 1.86 -6.28 -8.11
N GLY A 127 1.12 -7.26 -8.64
CA GLY A 127 1.07 -8.63 -8.13
C GLY A 127 0.27 -8.80 -6.82
N LEU A 128 -0.51 -7.81 -6.43
CA LEU A 128 -1.34 -7.80 -5.23
C LEU A 128 -2.83 -7.70 -5.60
N LEU A 129 -3.70 -8.31 -4.80
CA LEU A 129 -5.13 -8.02 -4.85
C LEU A 129 -5.39 -6.66 -4.22
N VAL A 130 -6.08 -5.79 -4.95
CA VAL A 130 -6.31 -4.38 -4.58
C VAL A 130 -7.77 -4.04 -4.87
N THR A 131 -8.40 -3.19 -4.04
CA THR A 131 -9.71 -2.63 -4.42
C THR A 131 -9.60 -1.81 -5.70
N SER A 132 -10.59 -1.87 -6.59
CA SER A 132 -10.64 -1.08 -7.83
C SER A 132 -10.46 0.42 -7.53
N GLU A 133 -10.08 1.23 -8.53
CA GLU A 133 -9.92 2.69 -8.36
C GLU A 133 -11.20 3.33 -7.79
N HIS A 134 -12.38 2.94 -8.29
CA HIS A 134 -13.68 3.44 -7.80
C HIS A 134 -13.93 3.06 -6.36
N ARG A 135 -13.79 1.78 -6.02
CA ARG A 135 -13.97 1.30 -4.66
C ARG A 135 -12.97 1.95 -3.71
N THR A 136 -11.72 2.12 -4.15
CA THR A 136 -10.68 2.81 -3.39
C THR A 136 -11.04 4.26 -3.10
N ALA A 137 -11.55 5.00 -4.10
CA ALA A 137 -11.97 6.39 -3.92
C ALA A 137 -13.12 6.50 -2.90
N ILE A 138 -14.10 5.59 -2.94
CA ILE A 138 -15.21 5.53 -1.98
C ILE A 138 -14.67 5.23 -0.57
N ASP A 139 -13.79 4.25 -0.41
CA ASP A 139 -13.22 3.86 0.87
C ASP A 139 -12.38 5.00 1.48
N VAL A 140 -11.61 5.72 0.67
CA VAL A 140 -10.86 6.92 1.07
C VAL A 140 -11.81 8.03 1.49
N ALA A 141 -12.82 8.34 0.66
CA ALA A 141 -13.79 9.41 0.95
C ALA A 141 -14.55 9.20 2.27
N ARG A 142 -14.75 7.96 2.68
CA ARG A 142 -15.47 7.62 3.92
C ARG A 142 -14.63 7.74 5.19
N ARG A 143 -13.30 7.77 5.10
CA ARG A 143 -12.41 7.63 6.27
C ARG A 143 -11.22 8.57 6.31
N ALA A 144 -10.78 9.09 5.18
CA ALA A 144 -9.65 10.02 5.09
C ALA A 144 -10.07 11.45 5.43
N SER A 145 -9.11 12.36 5.44
CA SER A 145 -9.40 13.79 5.54
C SER A 145 -10.22 14.25 4.34
N PHE A 146 -10.96 15.36 4.50
CA PHE A 146 -11.70 15.95 3.39
C PHE A 146 -10.77 16.28 2.20
N ALA A 147 -9.57 16.79 2.46
CA ALA A 147 -8.59 17.09 1.44
C ALA A 147 -8.15 15.84 0.66
N ASP A 148 -7.87 14.73 1.36
CA ASP A 148 -7.51 13.46 0.71
C ASP A 148 -8.68 12.88 -0.09
N ALA A 149 -9.90 12.99 0.42
CA ALA A 149 -11.10 12.54 -0.28
C ALA A 149 -11.27 13.30 -1.60
N VAL A 150 -11.19 14.62 -1.57
CA VAL A 150 -11.32 15.48 -2.76
C VAL A 150 -10.21 15.17 -3.77
N LEU A 151 -8.95 15.13 -3.33
CA LEU A 151 -7.81 14.82 -4.21
C LEU A 151 -7.97 13.46 -4.89
N CYS A 152 -8.38 12.44 -4.14
CA CYS A 152 -8.54 11.09 -4.64
C CYS A 152 -9.67 11.00 -5.68
N VAL A 153 -10.84 11.57 -5.36
CA VAL A 153 -12.01 11.55 -6.25
C VAL A 153 -11.77 12.39 -7.51
N ASP A 154 -11.21 13.60 -7.38
CA ASP A 154 -10.88 14.45 -8.53
C ASP A 154 -9.90 13.76 -9.48
N ALA A 155 -8.85 13.13 -8.94
CA ALA A 155 -7.90 12.38 -9.76
C ALA A 155 -8.55 11.20 -10.50
N LEU A 156 -9.50 10.48 -9.86
CA LEU A 156 -10.26 9.42 -10.50
C LEU A 156 -11.10 9.97 -11.66
N LEU A 157 -11.91 10.98 -11.39
CA LEU A 157 -12.79 11.60 -12.41
C LEU A 157 -11.99 12.16 -13.60
N ARG A 158 -10.84 12.76 -13.33
CA ARG A 158 -9.93 13.25 -14.39
C ARG A 158 -9.38 12.11 -15.24
N ARG A 159 -8.99 10.98 -14.63
CA ARG A 159 -8.54 9.79 -15.36
C ARG A 159 -9.65 9.22 -16.25
N GLU A 160 -10.87 9.18 -15.74
CA GLU A 160 -12.03 8.71 -16.50
C GLU A 160 -12.36 9.64 -17.69
N ALA A 161 -12.35 10.95 -17.46
CA ALA A 161 -12.54 11.93 -18.51
C ALA A 161 -11.48 11.81 -19.63
N LEU A 162 -10.22 11.57 -19.26
CA LEU A 162 -9.14 11.32 -20.23
C LEU A 162 -9.34 10.00 -20.97
N ARG A 163 -9.74 8.91 -20.30
CA ARG A 163 -10.04 7.62 -20.96
C ARG A 163 -11.24 7.71 -21.91
N ALA A 164 -12.23 8.52 -21.56
CA ALA A 164 -13.43 8.76 -22.40
C ALA A 164 -13.18 9.74 -23.55
N GLY A 165 -11.98 10.33 -23.68
CA GLY A 165 -11.68 11.36 -24.69
C GLY A 165 -12.37 12.70 -24.43
N ALA A 166 -12.98 12.88 -23.27
CA ALA A 166 -13.72 14.10 -22.92
C ALA A 166 -12.81 15.29 -22.54
N PHE A 167 -11.52 15.03 -22.36
CA PHE A 167 -10.53 16.05 -21.99
C PHE A 167 -9.33 15.97 -22.93
N SER A 168 -9.18 16.99 -23.80
CA SER A 168 -7.94 17.22 -24.53
C SER A 168 -7.12 18.25 -23.74
N PRO A 169 -5.92 17.93 -23.24
CA PRO A 169 -5.07 18.97 -22.66
C PRO A 169 -4.76 19.98 -23.78
N GLY A 170 -5.18 21.24 -23.57
CA GLY A 170 -4.81 22.32 -24.47
C GLY A 170 -3.28 22.39 -24.63
N PRO A 171 -2.77 22.96 -25.74
CA PRO A 171 -1.35 23.10 -25.97
C PRO A 171 -0.72 23.82 -24.78
N ALA A 172 0.39 23.26 -24.27
CA ALA A 172 1.20 23.89 -23.24
C ALA A 172 1.69 25.24 -23.80
N ALA A 173 1.34 26.34 -23.12
CA ALA A 173 1.82 27.68 -23.43
C ALA A 173 3.27 27.83 -22.96
#